data_aafddaa4cd52a190b44f5e824e57c246
#
_entry.id   aafddaa4cd52a190b44f5e824e57c246
#
_cell.length_a   1.000
_cell.length_b   1.000
_cell.length_c   1.000
_cell.angle_alpha   90.00
_cell.angle_beta   90.00
_cell.angle_gamma   90.00
#
_symmetry.space_group_name_H-M   'P 1'
#
loop_
_entity.id
_entity.type
_entity.pdbx_description
1 polymer ?
#
loop_
_entity_poly.entity_id
_entity_poly.type
_entity_poly.pdbx_seq_one_letter_code
_entity_poly.pdbx_strand_id
1 'polypeptide(L)'
;ELVMSHLRLVISIARQYQGYGLPFGDLIQEGNIGLMKAVKRFNPNNGARLVTFAMTWIKSEIQEYVLRNWRLVKVATTKSQRKLFFNLRKLKDDTKLLGTSEAEKIAETLDVKPAEVFEMEKRMLGSDVEIDEPSGGAEEGTAPSEWLTDERDTPENTIARGVYENTIENRLPEAVKKLDDRSRRIIEARWLYNDQDGSKGATLADLAKE
;
A
#
# COMPACT_ATOMS: atom_id res chain seq x y z
N GLU A 1 -12.31 20.34 35.43
CA GLU A 1 -11.91 19.52 36.58
C GLU A 1 -11.91 18.03 36.24
N LEU A 2 -13.00 17.42 35.70
CA LEU A 2 -13.10 15.98 35.37
C LEU A 2 -11.98 15.46 34.46
N VAL A 3 -11.55 16.23 33.47
CA VAL A 3 -10.43 15.84 32.57
C VAL A 3 -9.11 15.82 33.37
N MET A 4 -8.83 16.86 34.15
CA MET A 4 -7.57 16.99 34.91
C MET A 4 -7.39 15.85 35.92
N SER A 5 -8.46 15.43 36.58
CA SER A 5 -8.42 14.33 37.57
C SER A 5 -8.12 12.96 36.95
N HIS A 6 -8.32 12.79 35.62
CA HIS A 6 -8.16 11.51 34.92
C HIS A 6 -6.96 11.45 33.99
N LEU A 7 -6.05 12.44 33.97
CA LEU A 7 -4.85 12.43 33.12
C LEU A 7 -3.90 11.25 33.40
N ARG A 8 -3.82 10.79 34.67
CA ARG A 8 -3.04 9.59 35.01
C ARG A 8 -3.51 8.34 34.27
N LEU A 9 -4.83 8.22 34.05
CA LEU A 9 -5.42 7.11 33.28
C LEU A 9 -4.93 7.15 31.84
N VAL A 10 -4.90 8.34 31.22
CA VAL A 10 -4.42 8.51 29.84
C VAL A 10 -2.95 8.08 29.72
N ILE A 11 -2.09 8.55 30.63
CA ILE A 11 -0.67 8.17 30.65
C ILE A 11 -0.48 6.66 30.78
N SER A 12 -1.27 6.02 31.66
CA SER A 12 -1.22 4.56 31.87
C SER A 12 -1.61 3.80 30.58
N ILE A 13 -2.62 4.27 29.85
CA ILE A 13 -3.06 3.65 28.59
C ILE A 13 -2.05 3.94 27.47
N ALA A 14 -1.58 5.18 27.33
CA ALA A 14 -0.61 5.58 26.30
C ALA A 14 0.69 4.77 26.40
N ARG A 15 1.12 4.42 27.60
CA ARG A 15 2.32 3.61 27.85
C ARG A 15 2.25 2.23 27.18
N GLN A 16 1.06 1.67 26.99
CA GLN A 16 0.87 0.37 26.31
C GLN A 16 1.17 0.45 24.81
N TYR A 17 1.23 1.65 24.24
CA TYR A 17 1.44 1.89 22.80
C TYR A 17 2.84 2.43 22.47
N GLN A 18 3.76 2.53 23.44
CA GLN A 18 5.13 2.99 23.20
C GLN A 18 5.92 2.11 22.20
N GLY A 19 5.60 0.81 22.12
CA GLY A 19 6.26 -0.15 21.22
C GLY A 19 6.05 0.10 19.72
N TYR A 20 5.25 1.09 19.32
CA TYR A 20 5.01 1.44 17.91
C TYR A 20 5.99 2.51 17.37
N GLY A 21 6.96 2.99 18.15
CA GLY A 21 7.99 3.93 17.69
C GLY A 21 7.52 5.38 17.54
N LEU A 22 6.31 5.71 18.02
CA LEU A 22 5.78 7.07 17.97
C LEU A 22 6.14 7.88 19.23
N PRO A 23 6.24 9.23 19.13
CA PRO A 23 6.53 10.08 20.27
C PRO A 23 5.52 9.90 21.39
N PHE A 24 6.00 9.64 22.60
CA PHE A 24 5.13 9.36 23.75
C PHE A 24 4.24 10.55 24.13
N GLY A 25 4.76 11.77 23.96
CA GLY A 25 3.99 12.99 24.18
C GLY A 25 2.74 13.08 23.31
N ASP A 26 2.87 12.69 22.03
CA ASP A 26 1.77 12.71 21.07
C ASP A 26 0.71 11.67 21.41
N LEU A 27 1.13 10.46 21.81
CA LEU A 27 0.21 9.41 22.28
C LEU A 27 -0.60 9.88 23.50
N ILE A 28 0.00 10.64 24.42
CA ILE A 28 -0.69 11.22 25.57
C ILE A 28 -1.69 12.28 25.09
N GLN A 29 -1.30 13.18 24.16
CA GLN A 29 -2.20 14.23 23.69
C GLN A 29 -3.40 13.66 22.94
N GLU A 30 -3.20 12.67 22.08
CA GLU A 30 -4.32 11.97 21.45
C GLU A 30 -5.22 11.25 22.45
N GLY A 31 -4.62 10.64 23.47
CA GLY A 31 -5.37 10.09 24.58
C GLY A 31 -6.18 11.15 25.37
N ASN A 32 -5.64 12.34 25.56
CA ASN A 32 -6.37 13.47 26.17
C ASN A 32 -7.54 13.92 25.31
N ILE A 33 -7.39 13.93 23.98
CA ILE A 33 -8.50 14.20 23.03
C ILE A 33 -9.59 13.15 23.21
N GLY A 34 -9.23 11.87 23.31
CA GLY A 34 -10.16 10.78 23.61
C GLY A 34 -10.91 10.97 24.92
N LEU A 35 -10.19 11.34 25.98
CA LEU A 35 -10.78 11.63 27.29
C LEU A 35 -11.76 12.82 27.20
N MET A 36 -11.42 13.88 26.50
CA MET A 36 -12.30 15.04 26.32
C MET A 36 -13.57 14.67 25.54
N LYS A 37 -13.45 13.86 24.49
CA LYS A 37 -14.61 13.31 23.76
C LYS A 37 -15.50 12.45 24.65
N ALA A 38 -14.90 11.62 25.50
CA ALA A 38 -15.62 10.80 26.47
C ALA A 38 -16.41 11.64 27.46
N VAL A 39 -15.78 12.65 28.07
CA VAL A 39 -16.45 13.53 29.07
C VAL A 39 -17.63 14.27 28.45
N LYS A 40 -17.52 14.74 27.20
CA LYS A 40 -18.63 15.41 26.49
C LYS A 40 -19.83 14.50 26.23
N ARG A 41 -19.61 13.19 26.07
CA ARG A 41 -20.65 12.21 25.73
C ARG A 41 -21.10 11.35 26.91
N PHE A 42 -20.46 11.53 28.04
CA PHE A 42 -20.76 10.73 29.23
C PHE A 42 -22.12 11.10 29.83
N ASN A 43 -22.95 10.09 30.06
CA ASN A 43 -24.20 10.23 30.77
C ASN A 43 -24.14 9.40 32.08
N PRO A 44 -24.14 10.06 33.26
CA PRO A 44 -24.04 9.36 34.52
C PRO A 44 -25.25 8.44 34.82
N ASN A 45 -26.41 8.67 34.18
CA ASN A 45 -27.62 7.89 34.41
C ASN A 45 -27.56 6.48 33.78
N ASN A 46 -26.57 6.20 32.93
CA ASN A 46 -26.42 4.88 32.30
C ASN A 46 -25.73 3.82 33.16
N GLY A 47 -25.46 4.10 34.45
CA GLY A 47 -24.92 3.16 35.41
C GLY A 47 -23.41 2.82 35.25
N ALA A 48 -22.75 3.25 34.18
CA ALA A 48 -21.34 3.03 33.96
C ALA A 48 -20.47 4.12 34.62
N ARG A 49 -19.31 3.76 35.18
CA ARG A 49 -18.34 4.77 35.67
C ARG A 49 -17.65 5.47 34.50
N LEU A 50 -17.36 6.77 34.68
CA LEU A 50 -16.64 7.59 33.67
C LEU A 50 -15.34 6.92 33.25
N VAL A 51 -14.56 6.35 34.14
CA VAL A 51 -13.28 5.68 33.85
C VAL A 51 -13.46 4.56 32.83
N THR A 52 -14.46 3.68 33.06
CA THR A 52 -14.75 2.55 32.18
C THR A 52 -15.18 3.02 30.78
N PHE A 53 -16.03 4.03 30.73
CA PHE A 53 -16.47 4.63 29.48
C PHE A 53 -15.33 5.35 28.74
N ALA A 54 -14.52 6.13 29.46
CA ALA A 54 -13.41 6.89 28.91
C ALA A 54 -12.29 6.00 28.35
N MET A 55 -12.01 4.85 28.97
CA MET A 55 -10.97 3.92 28.47
C MET A 55 -11.18 3.52 27.03
N THR A 56 -12.41 3.29 26.59
CA THR A 56 -12.72 2.92 25.20
C THR A 56 -12.40 4.08 24.24
N TRP A 57 -12.77 5.29 24.61
CA TRP A 57 -12.50 6.49 23.82
C TRP A 57 -11.00 6.82 23.73
N ILE A 58 -10.30 6.75 24.86
CA ILE A 58 -8.85 6.98 24.92
C ILE A 58 -8.12 5.97 24.02
N LYS A 59 -8.44 4.67 24.15
CA LYS A 59 -7.84 3.62 23.33
C LYS A 59 -8.14 3.83 21.84
N SER A 60 -9.36 4.20 21.49
CA SER A 60 -9.77 4.43 20.10
C SER A 60 -8.99 5.56 19.45
N GLU A 61 -8.80 6.71 20.12
CA GLU A 61 -8.06 7.84 19.58
C GLU A 61 -6.56 7.50 19.45
N ILE A 62 -5.96 6.89 20.46
CA ILE A 62 -4.56 6.46 20.39
C ILE A 62 -4.35 5.44 19.26
N GLN A 63 -5.24 4.46 19.11
CA GLN A 63 -5.16 3.47 18.04
C GLN A 63 -5.31 4.10 16.65
N GLU A 64 -6.22 5.04 16.48
CA GLU A 64 -6.38 5.76 15.22
C GLU A 64 -5.14 6.59 14.89
N TYR A 65 -4.55 7.25 15.88
CA TYR A 65 -3.30 7.99 15.72
C TYR A 65 -2.15 7.06 15.31
N VAL A 66 -1.99 5.92 15.99
CA VAL A 66 -0.97 4.92 15.65
C VAL A 66 -1.14 4.44 14.22
N LEU A 67 -2.36 4.04 13.80
CA LEU A 67 -2.62 3.57 12.43
C LEU A 67 -2.34 4.62 11.36
N ARG A 68 -2.49 5.90 11.70
CA ARG A 68 -2.30 7.01 10.78
C ARG A 68 -0.84 7.40 10.61
N ASN A 69 -0.05 7.31 11.69
CA ASN A 69 1.29 7.88 11.76
C ASN A 69 2.41 6.84 11.90
N TRP A 70 2.10 5.55 11.95
CA TRP A 70 3.09 4.48 12.10
C TRP A 70 4.07 4.42 10.93
N ARG A 71 3.61 4.71 9.70
CA ARG A 71 4.41 4.79 8.47
C ARG A 71 3.89 5.87 7.54
N LEU A 72 4.73 6.27 6.57
CA LEU A 72 4.36 7.23 5.53
C LEU A 72 3.12 6.77 4.77
N VAL A 73 3.04 5.48 4.43
CA VAL A 73 1.90 4.88 3.75
C VAL A 73 1.02 4.14 4.76
N LYS A 74 -0.29 4.36 4.70
CA LYS A 74 -1.25 3.67 5.58
C LYS A 74 -1.21 2.17 5.33
N VAL A 75 -0.85 1.40 6.36
CA VAL A 75 -0.72 -0.05 6.30
C VAL A 75 -2.06 -0.76 6.46
N ALA A 76 -2.96 -0.24 7.30
CA ALA A 76 -4.23 -0.87 7.64
C ALA A 76 -5.41 0.06 7.33
N THR A 77 -6.14 -0.23 6.25
CA THR A 77 -7.31 0.54 5.79
C THR A 77 -8.64 -0.15 6.09
N THR A 78 -8.69 -1.48 6.03
CA THR A 78 -9.90 -2.27 6.29
C THR A 78 -10.04 -2.67 7.76
N LYS A 79 -11.23 -3.11 8.18
CA LYS A 79 -11.48 -3.60 9.53
C LYS A 79 -10.62 -4.82 9.88
N SER A 80 -10.49 -5.78 8.96
CA SER A 80 -9.65 -6.96 9.10
C SER A 80 -8.18 -6.58 9.30
N GLN A 81 -7.66 -5.68 8.47
CA GLN A 81 -6.27 -5.19 8.56
C GLN A 81 -6.01 -4.47 9.89
N ARG A 82 -6.95 -3.68 10.41
CA ARG A 82 -6.83 -3.03 11.72
C ARG A 82 -6.79 -4.04 12.86
N LYS A 83 -7.64 -5.09 12.82
CA LYS A 83 -7.59 -6.19 13.79
C LYS A 83 -6.22 -6.88 13.75
N LEU A 84 -5.74 -7.21 12.56
CA LEU A 84 -4.44 -7.85 12.35
C LEU A 84 -3.29 -6.98 12.84
N PHE A 85 -3.27 -5.69 12.52
CA PHE A 85 -2.21 -4.76 12.92
C PHE A 85 -1.92 -4.79 14.42
N PHE A 86 -2.95 -4.77 15.26
CA PHE A 86 -2.77 -4.75 16.72
C PHE A 86 -2.57 -6.12 17.36
N ASN A 87 -3.01 -7.20 16.69
CA ASN A 87 -3.04 -8.52 17.29
C ASN A 87 -2.01 -9.49 16.69
N LEU A 88 -1.61 -9.32 15.42
CA LEU A 88 -0.70 -10.23 14.73
C LEU A 88 0.61 -10.44 15.51
N ARG A 89 1.21 -9.36 16.00
CA ARG A 89 2.47 -9.40 16.74
C ARG A 89 2.35 -10.11 18.11
N LYS A 90 1.16 -10.14 18.69
CA LYS A 90 0.90 -10.83 19.97
C LYS A 90 0.56 -12.30 19.80
N LEU A 91 -0.01 -12.66 18.65
CA LEU A 91 -0.46 -14.01 18.33
C LEU A 91 0.62 -14.83 17.62
N LYS A 92 1.63 -14.18 17.10
CA LYS A 92 2.78 -14.83 16.47
C LYS A 92 3.73 -15.35 17.52
N ASP A 93 3.95 -16.65 17.54
CA ASP A 93 4.75 -17.33 18.55
C ASP A 93 6.27 -17.14 18.35
N ASP A 94 6.72 -16.87 17.14
CA ASP A 94 8.15 -16.73 16.79
C ASP A 94 8.42 -15.51 15.90
N THR A 95 9.66 -15.07 15.88
CA THR A 95 10.18 -13.99 15.00
C THR A 95 10.33 -14.40 13.53
N LYS A 96 10.17 -15.68 13.23
CA LYS A 96 10.25 -16.25 11.88
C LYS A 96 9.01 -15.88 11.03
N LEU A 97 9.11 -16.06 9.72
CA LEU A 97 7.97 -15.92 8.81
C LEU A 97 6.83 -16.89 9.20
N LEU A 98 5.59 -16.43 9.07
CA LEU A 98 4.41 -17.23 9.40
C LEU A 98 4.31 -18.48 8.53
N GLY A 99 4.14 -19.62 9.20
CA GLY A 99 3.77 -20.87 8.55
C GLY A 99 2.27 -20.89 8.19
N THR A 100 1.89 -21.76 7.23
CA THR A 100 0.50 -21.89 6.76
C THR A 100 -0.46 -22.25 7.90
N SER A 101 -0.07 -23.22 8.75
CA SER A 101 -0.89 -23.65 9.89
C SER A 101 -1.05 -22.59 10.99
N GLU A 102 -0.04 -21.75 11.16
CA GLU A 102 -0.06 -20.66 12.13
C GLU A 102 -0.95 -19.50 11.63
N ALA A 103 -0.84 -19.19 10.32
CA ALA A 103 -1.70 -18.20 9.67
C ALA A 103 -3.19 -18.60 9.71
N GLU A 104 -3.51 -19.88 9.55
CA GLU A 104 -4.87 -20.41 9.69
C GLU A 104 -5.40 -20.25 11.10
N LYS A 105 -4.63 -20.58 12.14
CA LYS A 105 -5.01 -20.38 13.55
C LYS A 105 -5.29 -18.92 13.89
N ILE A 106 -4.43 -18.02 13.40
CA ILE A 106 -4.60 -16.57 13.58
C ILE A 106 -5.86 -16.10 12.85
N ALA A 107 -6.09 -16.59 11.63
CA ALA A 107 -7.25 -16.27 10.83
C ALA A 107 -8.56 -16.67 11.51
N GLU A 108 -8.62 -17.88 12.09
CA GLU A 108 -9.77 -18.34 12.89
C GLU A 108 -9.98 -17.49 14.14
N THR A 109 -8.90 -17.21 14.90
CA THR A 109 -8.98 -16.43 16.15
C THR A 109 -9.51 -15.02 15.91
N LEU A 110 -9.12 -14.39 14.80
CA LEU A 110 -9.47 -13.01 14.46
C LEU A 110 -10.66 -12.89 13.50
N ASP A 111 -11.22 -14.02 13.05
CA ASP A 111 -12.31 -14.04 12.06
C ASP A 111 -11.93 -13.22 10.81
N VAL A 112 -10.82 -13.60 10.15
CA VAL A 112 -10.27 -12.99 8.94
C VAL A 112 -9.81 -14.08 7.97
N LYS A 113 -9.60 -13.72 6.70
CA LYS A 113 -9.11 -14.68 5.70
C LYS A 113 -7.61 -14.94 5.88
N PRO A 114 -7.12 -16.19 5.72
CA PRO A 114 -5.68 -16.50 5.82
C PRO A 114 -4.81 -15.68 4.85
N ALA A 115 -5.32 -15.39 3.65
CA ALA A 115 -4.63 -14.55 2.68
C ALA A 115 -4.37 -13.11 3.21
N GLU A 116 -5.33 -12.55 3.98
CA GLU A 116 -5.17 -11.21 4.60
C GLU A 116 -4.11 -11.23 5.70
N VAL A 117 -3.92 -12.37 6.39
CA VAL A 117 -2.87 -12.52 7.41
C VAL A 117 -1.49 -12.46 6.78
N PHE A 118 -1.26 -13.21 5.70
CA PHE A 118 0.01 -13.16 4.96
C PHE A 118 0.29 -11.79 4.33
N GLU A 119 -0.74 -11.17 3.76
CA GLU A 119 -0.61 -9.83 3.19
C GLU A 119 -0.22 -8.82 4.28
N MET A 120 -0.86 -8.89 5.44
CA MET A 120 -0.56 -8.00 6.54
C MET A 120 0.84 -8.23 7.11
N GLU A 121 1.28 -9.49 7.21
CA GLU A 121 2.65 -9.81 7.59
C GLU A 121 3.67 -9.16 6.65
N LYS A 122 3.50 -9.32 5.33
CA LYS A 122 4.37 -8.68 4.34
C LYS A 122 4.42 -7.16 4.50
N ARG A 123 3.28 -6.52 4.77
CA ARG A 123 3.21 -5.07 4.99
C ARG A 123 3.89 -4.62 6.29
N MET A 124 3.91 -5.48 7.31
CA MET A 124 4.55 -5.19 8.60
C MET A 124 6.03 -5.53 8.63
N LEU A 125 6.49 -6.41 7.73
CA LEU A 125 7.89 -6.74 7.53
C LEU A 125 8.60 -5.60 6.79
N GLY A 126 9.68 -5.13 7.32
CA GLY A 126 10.47 -4.05 6.73
C GLY A 126 10.16 -2.69 7.37
N SER A 127 11.03 -1.74 7.14
CA SER A 127 10.91 -0.34 7.51
C SER A 127 10.86 0.52 6.26
N ASP A 128 10.44 1.76 6.41
CA ASP A 128 10.61 2.76 5.36
C ASP A 128 12.11 2.98 5.14
N VAL A 129 12.52 3.09 3.88
CA VAL A 129 13.93 3.29 3.50
C VAL A 129 14.16 4.78 3.30
N GLU A 130 15.16 5.31 3.96
CA GLU A 130 15.61 6.70 3.78
C GLU A 130 16.34 6.80 2.44
N ILE A 131 15.95 7.79 1.61
CA ILE A 131 16.45 7.93 0.24
C ILE A 131 17.69 8.84 0.22
N ASP A 132 17.75 9.85 1.08
CA ASP A 132 18.78 10.88 1.06
C ASP A 132 19.96 10.59 2.00
N GLU A 133 19.82 9.64 2.92
CA GLU A 133 20.91 9.28 3.83
C GLU A 133 21.69 8.07 3.33
N PRO A 134 23.04 8.06 3.51
CA PRO A 134 23.86 6.91 3.18
C PRO A 134 23.44 5.67 3.95
N SER A 135 23.20 4.58 3.25
CA SER A 135 22.77 3.32 3.86
C SER A 135 23.89 2.79 4.78
N GLY A 136 23.63 2.77 6.09
CA GLY A 136 24.57 2.16 7.06
C GLY A 136 25.36 3.15 7.93
N GLY A 137 25.07 4.45 7.90
CA GLY A 137 25.70 5.44 8.80
C GLY A 137 27.21 5.65 8.56
N ALA A 138 27.73 5.21 7.44
CA ALA A 138 29.11 5.46 7.04
C ALA A 138 29.18 6.80 6.28
N GLU A 139 30.12 7.66 6.67
CA GLU A 139 30.35 8.96 6.02
C GLU A 139 30.70 8.84 4.51
N GLU A 140 31.04 7.64 4.03
CA GLU A 140 31.41 7.35 2.63
C GLU A 140 30.36 6.50 1.86
N GLY A 141 29.18 6.24 2.44
CA GLY A 141 28.13 5.47 1.75
C GLY A 141 27.41 6.31 0.69
N THR A 142 27.16 5.72 -0.48
CA THR A 142 26.34 6.34 -1.54
C THR A 142 24.87 6.30 -1.13
N ALA A 143 24.18 7.45 -1.17
CA ALA A 143 22.76 7.51 -0.86
C ALA A 143 21.93 6.79 -1.93
N PRO A 144 20.82 6.12 -1.57
CA PRO A 144 19.94 5.50 -2.57
C PRO A 144 19.48 6.45 -3.67
N SER A 145 19.31 7.74 -3.39
CA SER A 145 18.96 8.78 -4.38
C SER A 145 19.99 8.93 -5.50
N GLU A 146 21.26 8.61 -5.26
CA GLU A 146 22.34 8.78 -6.25
C GLU A 146 22.37 7.64 -7.29
N TRP A 147 21.92 6.44 -6.93
CA TRP A 147 21.91 5.29 -7.84
C TRP A 147 20.52 4.97 -8.42
N LEU A 148 19.45 5.61 -7.92
CA LEU A 148 18.13 5.51 -8.52
C LEU A 148 18.12 6.20 -9.88
N THR A 149 17.87 5.42 -10.93
CA THR A 149 17.74 5.93 -12.30
C THR A 149 16.30 6.36 -12.58
N ASP A 150 16.15 7.46 -13.31
CA ASP A 150 14.85 7.87 -13.85
C ASP A 150 14.52 6.98 -15.05
N GLU A 151 13.40 6.24 -14.98
CA GLU A 151 12.94 5.36 -16.06
C GLU A 151 12.25 6.13 -17.20
N ARG A 152 12.05 7.44 -17.06
CA ARG A 152 11.49 8.26 -18.13
C ARG A 152 12.45 8.32 -19.31
N ASP A 153 11.88 8.34 -20.50
CA ASP A 153 12.66 8.46 -21.72
C ASP A 153 13.54 9.71 -21.71
N THR A 154 14.78 9.52 -22.09
CA THR A 154 15.67 10.66 -22.34
C THR A 154 15.14 11.50 -23.51
N PRO A 155 15.47 12.81 -23.58
CA PRO A 155 15.09 13.64 -24.73
C PRO A 155 15.50 13.03 -26.08
N GLU A 156 16.65 12.37 -26.13
CA GLU A 156 17.15 11.65 -27.30
C GLU A 156 16.23 10.50 -27.71
N ASN A 157 15.85 9.64 -26.74
CA ASN A 157 14.94 8.52 -26.99
C ASN A 157 13.54 8.99 -27.42
N THR A 158 13.06 10.10 -26.83
CA THR A 158 11.77 10.69 -27.20
C THR A 158 11.78 11.17 -28.65
N ILE A 159 12.84 11.86 -29.06
CA ILE A 159 13.02 12.33 -30.46
C ILE A 159 13.19 11.14 -31.39
N ALA A 160 14.04 10.17 -31.05
CA ALA A 160 14.26 8.97 -31.85
C ALA A 160 12.97 8.19 -32.10
N ARG A 161 12.14 8.03 -31.03
CA ARG A 161 10.82 7.40 -31.13
C ARG A 161 9.89 8.19 -32.05
N GLY A 162 9.78 9.50 -31.88
CA GLY A 162 8.95 10.35 -32.73
C GLY A 162 9.38 10.32 -34.20
N VAL A 163 10.69 10.31 -34.50
CA VAL A 163 11.21 10.15 -35.87
C VAL A 163 10.89 8.78 -36.43
N TYR A 164 11.00 7.73 -35.59
CA TYR A 164 10.68 6.36 -35.99
C TYR A 164 9.18 6.21 -36.31
N GLU A 165 8.31 6.69 -35.44
CA GLU A 165 6.85 6.68 -35.63
C GLU A 165 6.44 7.44 -36.88
N ASN A 166 6.90 8.68 -37.07
CA ASN A 166 6.67 9.46 -38.28
C ASN A 166 7.18 8.76 -39.56
N THR A 167 8.32 8.07 -39.46
CA THR A 167 8.88 7.34 -40.59
C THR A 167 8.01 6.14 -40.95
N ILE A 168 7.48 5.41 -39.93
CA ILE A 168 6.56 4.30 -40.18
C ILE A 168 5.27 4.82 -40.78
N GLU A 169 4.64 5.83 -40.17
CA GLU A 169 3.37 6.37 -40.65
C GLU A 169 3.44 6.86 -42.12
N ASN A 170 4.53 7.49 -42.53
CA ASN A 170 4.67 8.04 -43.86
C ASN A 170 5.21 7.04 -44.87
N ARG A 171 6.19 6.21 -44.52
CA ARG A 171 6.86 5.30 -45.45
C ARG A 171 6.21 3.94 -45.57
N LEU A 172 5.54 3.45 -44.53
CA LEU A 172 4.91 2.15 -44.56
C LEU A 172 3.82 2.04 -45.64
N PRO A 173 2.88 3.00 -45.78
CA PRO A 173 1.88 2.96 -46.83
C PRO A 173 2.48 2.98 -48.24
N GLU A 174 3.58 3.73 -48.43
CA GLU A 174 4.29 3.77 -49.70
C GLU A 174 5.01 2.45 -50.01
N ALA A 175 5.60 1.83 -49.00
CA ALA A 175 6.25 0.53 -49.15
C ALA A 175 5.22 -0.58 -49.48
N VAL A 176 4.08 -0.57 -48.81
CA VAL A 176 2.99 -1.53 -49.08
C VAL A 176 2.43 -1.39 -50.48
N LYS A 177 2.34 -0.16 -51.02
CA LYS A 177 1.91 0.08 -52.41
C LYS A 177 2.87 -0.49 -53.45
N LYS A 178 4.15 -0.68 -53.13
CA LYS A 178 5.18 -1.23 -54.06
C LYS A 178 5.17 -2.77 -54.10
N LEU A 179 4.43 -3.42 -53.20
CA LEU A 179 4.31 -4.88 -53.17
C LEU A 179 3.34 -5.36 -54.25
N ASP A 180 3.54 -6.61 -54.68
CA ASP A 180 2.55 -7.34 -55.49
C ASP A 180 1.23 -7.49 -54.77
N ASP A 181 0.13 -7.64 -55.51
CA ASP A 181 -1.22 -7.64 -54.94
C ASP A 181 -1.45 -8.75 -53.89
N ARG A 182 -0.82 -9.91 -54.09
CA ARG A 182 -0.89 -11.03 -53.15
C ARG A 182 -0.21 -10.70 -51.83
N SER A 183 1.02 -10.24 -51.87
CA SER A 183 1.79 -9.88 -50.67
C SER A 183 1.15 -8.71 -49.90
N ARG A 184 0.61 -7.72 -50.67
CA ARG A 184 -0.13 -6.60 -50.08
C ARG A 184 -1.34 -7.09 -49.27
N ARG A 185 -2.20 -7.94 -49.84
CA ARG A 185 -3.37 -8.52 -49.16
C ARG A 185 -2.99 -9.28 -47.87
N ILE A 186 -1.91 -10.06 -47.95
CA ILE A 186 -1.45 -10.81 -46.76
C ILE A 186 -1.02 -9.87 -45.64
N ILE A 187 -0.29 -8.81 -45.95
CA ILE A 187 0.18 -7.85 -44.95
C ILE A 187 -0.98 -7.05 -44.38
N GLU A 188 -1.88 -6.56 -45.21
CA GLU A 188 -3.06 -5.81 -44.78
C GLU A 188 -3.96 -6.64 -43.89
N ALA A 189 -4.26 -7.88 -44.24
CA ALA A 189 -5.14 -8.75 -43.48
C ALA A 189 -4.54 -9.27 -42.18
N ARG A 190 -3.20 -9.35 -42.10
CA ARG A 190 -2.53 -9.93 -40.93
C ARG A 190 -1.92 -8.92 -39.97
N TRP A 191 -1.39 -7.81 -40.47
CA TRP A 191 -0.59 -6.86 -39.71
C TRP A 191 -1.13 -5.43 -39.69
N LEU A 192 -1.86 -5.01 -40.71
CA LEU A 192 -2.40 -3.67 -40.85
C LEU A 192 -3.93 -3.59 -40.67
N TYR A 193 -4.54 -4.68 -40.17
CA TYR A 193 -5.97 -4.67 -39.88
C TYR A 193 -6.29 -3.72 -38.72
N ASN A 194 -7.41 -3.08 -38.79
CA ASN A 194 -7.83 -2.09 -37.80
C ASN A 194 -8.48 -2.80 -36.61
N ASP A 195 -7.77 -2.90 -35.50
CA ASP A 195 -8.17 -3.64 -34.30
C ASP A 195 -9.18 -2.84 -33.44
N GLN A 196 -10.27 -2.38 -34.02
CA GLN A 196 -11.32 -1.68 -33.26
C GLN A 196 -12.21 -2.67 -32.47
N ASP A 197 -12.19 -3.94 -32.83
CA ASP A 197 -13.05 -4.98 -32.21
C ASP A 197 -12.29 -6.04 -31.42
N GLY A 198 -10.98 -5.89 -31.17
CA GLY A 198 -10.16 -6.90 -30.47
C GLY A 198 -10.01 -8.23 -31.23
N SER A 199 -10.28 -8.24 -32.53
CA SER A 199 -10.11 -9.41 -33.39
C SER A 199 -8.63 -9.61 -33.73
N LYS A 200 -8.17 -10.85 -33.73
CA LYS A 200 -6.81 -11.19 -34.18
C LYS A 200 -6.78 -11.17 -35.71
N GLY A 201 -5.72 -10.62 -36.31
CA GLY A 201 -5.51 -10.65 -37.75
C GLY A 201 -5.65 -12.04 -38.36
N ALA A 202 -5.97 -12.09 -39.64
CA ALA A 202 -6.22 -13.34 -40.38
C ALA A 202 -5.06 -14.34 -40.25
N THR A 203 -5.36 -15.62 -40.04
CA THR A 203 -4.33 -16.67 -40.02
C THR A 203 -3.90 -17.01 -41.44
N LEU A 204 -2.67 -17.55 -41.60
CA LEU A 204 -2.21 -18.04 -42.91
C LEU A 204 -3.08 -19.13 -43.50
N ALA A 205 -3.74 -19.92 -42.64
CA ALA A 205 -4.67 -20.96 -43.04
C ALA A 205 -6.00 -20.39 -43.60
N ASP A 206 -6.46 -19.27 -43.09
CA ASP A 206 -7.64 -18.56 -43.57
C ASP A 206 -7.38 -17.89 -44.92
N LEU A 207 -6.22 -17.25 -45.04
CA LEU A 207 -5.77 -16.62 -46.29
C LEU A 207 -5.41 -17.61 -47.41
N ALA A 208 -5.12 -18.89 -47.05
CA ALA A 208 -4.87 -19.94 -48.04
C ALA A 208 -6.14 -20.56 -48.62
N LYS A 209 -7.31 -20.29 -48.03
CA LYS A 209 -8.62 -20.76 -48.51
C LYS A 209 -9.28 -19.82 -49.52
N GLU A 210 -8.82 -18.58 -49.53
CA GLU A 210 -9.19 -17.57 -50.53
C GLU A 210 -8.30 -17.67 -51.80
#